data_a16ed5960806a5d32007f3342a339cb0
#
_entry.id   a16ed5960806a5d32007f3342a339cb0
#
_cell.length_a   1.000
_cell.length_b   1.000
_cell.length_c   1.000
_cell.angle_alpha   90.00
_cell.angle_beta   90.00
_cell.angle_gamma   90.00
#
_symmetry.space_group_name_H-M   'P 1'
#
loop_
_entity.id
_entity.type
_entity.pdbx_description
1 polymer ?
#
loop_
_entity_poly.entity_id
_entity_poly.type
_entity_poly.pdbx_seq_one_letter_code
_entity_poly.pdbx_strand_id
1 'polypeptide(L)'
;MTTNDSTASSTEKKAVAGQETNIYKTLFMVTAPVTALLAGACVWMGVQLSSTSPASQATPGTPAASAQMPSAEQSAEPSQTNANNLAIMNSFMRHDPNDQQAKGDVNAPVTMVVFSDFACPYCTKFAREIDPALADLVEDGTLRVEWYDLAQITDSSPLAAQAGLAAAEQGKFWEFHDVVYAAADPTGHPQYSEQALVDFAQAAGVPDLDKFRTTMLADHTVTKVKSAKEQAHQAGITGTPGRYHGHAHHVH
;
A
#
# COMPACT_ATOMS: atom_id res chain seq x y z
N MET A 1 64.88 -4.84 33.42
CA MET A 1 64.25 -4.32 34.65
C MET A 1 63.33 -3.21 34.14
N THR A 2 62.04 -3.20 34.22
CA THR A 2 61.01 -3.74 35.09
C THR A 2 59.69 -3.75 34.31
N THR A 3 59.05 -4.83 34.15
CA THR A 3 57.76 -5.33 34.71
C THR A 3 56.59 -4.31 34.71
N ASN A 4 55.63 -4.61 33.86
CA ASN A 4 54.23 -4.99 34.23
C ASN A 4 53.34 -3.91 34.78
N ASP A 5 52.26 -3.57 34.10
CA ASP A 5 50.95 -3.93 34.70
C ASP A 5 49.87 -4.05 33.64
N SER A 6 49.34 -5.26 33.51
CA SER A 6 48.25 -5.64 32.61
C SER A 6 47.16 -6.29 33.47
N THR A 7 46.34 -5.47 34.13
CA THR A 7 45.15 -5.99 34.87
C THR A 7 44.18 -4.87 35.22
N ALA A 8 43.54 -4.24 34.20
CA ALA A 8 42.36 -3.40 34.46
C ALA A 8 41.50 -3.28 33.18
N SER A 9 41.02 -4.37 32.63
CA SER A 9 40.05 -4.32 31.51
C SER A 9 39.10 -5.53 31.44
N SER A 10 38.79 -6.18 32.52
CA SER A 10 37.86 -7.33 32.49
C SER A 10 36.63 -7.22 33.39
N THR A 11 36.41 -6.08 34.08
CA THR A 11 35.31 -5.95 35.04
C THR A 11 34.18 -5.02 34.56
N GLU A 12 34.36 -4.32 33.45
CA GLU A 12 33.37 -3.34 32.93
C GLU A 12 32.43 -3.88 31.85
N LYS A 13 32.68 -5.07 31.31
CA LYS A 13 31.83 -5.71 30.28
C LYS A 13 30.71 -6.60 30.81
N LYS A 14 30.53 -6.73 32.12
CA LYS A 14 29.52 -7.65 32.70
C LYS A 14 28.30 -6.98 33.33
N ALA A 15 28.20 -5.65 33.29
CA ALA A 15 27.11 -4.88 33.92
C ALA A 15 26.04 -4.36 32.94
N VAL A 16 26.17 -4.52 31.59
CA VAL A 16 25.22 -3.99 30.60
C VAL A 16 24.25 -5.03 30.05
N ALA A 17 24.44 -6.32 30.34
CA ALA A 17 23.63 -7.40 29.78
C ALA A 17 22.39 -7.80 30.60
N GLY A 18 22.02 -7.06 31.65
CA GLY A 18 21.00 -7.48 32.62
C GLY A 18 19.73 -6.63 32.70
N GLN A 19 19.52 -5.61 31.85
CA GLN A 19 18.44 -4.65 32.09
C GLN A 19 17.38 -4.54 30.97
N GLU A 20 17.44 -5.33 29.93
CA GLU A 20 16.49 -5.23 28.80
C GLU A 20 15.30 -6.20 28.79
N THR A 21 15.11 -7.03 29.83
CA THR A 21 14.04 -8.05 29.79
C THR A 21 12.83 -7.77 30.69
N ASN A 22 12.68 -6.58 31.27
CA ASN A 22 11.62 -6.35 32.26
C ASN A 22 10.52 -5.34 31.88
N ILE A 23 10.59 -4.72 30.71
CA ILE A 23 9.57 -3.72 30.29
C ILE A 23 8.31 -4.38 29.69
N TYR A 24 8.43 -5.56 29.09
CA TYR A 24 7.29 -6.25 28.46
C TYR A 24 6.41 -7.06 29.42
N LYS A 25 6.86 -7.34 30.64
CA LYS A 25 6.06 -8.09 31.64
C LYS A 25 5.11 -7.24 32.49
N THR A 26 5.30 -5.93 32.50
CA THR A 26 4.48 -5.03 33.36
C THR A 26 3.27 -4.45 32.60
N LEU A 27 3.20 -4.58 31.24
CA LEU A 27 2.12 -4.03 30.44
C LEU A 27 0.93 -5.01 30.24
N PHE A 28 1.05 -6.28 30.66
CA PHE A 28 0.01 -7.30 30.46
C PHE A 28 -0.94 -7.52 31.66
N MET A 29 -0.82 -6.77 32.75
CA MET A 29 -1.62 -6.98 33.96
C MET A 29 -2.67 -5.91 34.27
N VAL A 30 -2.92 -4.93 33.41
CA VAL A 30 -3.87 -3.83 33.73
C VAL A 30 -5.09 -3.75 32.80
N THR A 31 -5.27 -4.66 31.86
CA THR A 31 -6.39 -4.58 30.88
C THR A 31 -7.42 -5.71 30.96
N ALA A 32 -7.76 -6.17 32.15
CA ALA A 32 -8.99 -6.95 32.38
C ALA A 32 -9.45 -6.71 33.83
N PRO A 33 -10.47 -5.90 34.08
CA PRO A 33 -11.88 -6.18 33.79
C PRO A 33 -12.74 -4.91 33.54
N VAL A 34 -13.13 -4.60 32.33
CA VAL A 34 -14.17 -3.59 32.04
C VAL A 34 -15.24 -4.08 31.06
N THR A 35 -15.25 -5.33 30.65
CA THR A 35 -16.20 -5.84 29.64
C THR A 35 -17.44 -6.57 30.22
N ALA A 36 -17.79 -6.36 31.49
CA ALA A 36 -18.91 -7.10 32.13
C ALA A 36 -20.14 -6.26 32.55
N LEU A 37 -20.31 -5.02 32.05
CA LEU A 37 -21.42 -4.16 32.54
C LEU A 37 -22.26 -3.47 31.43
N LEU A 38 -22.21 -3.88 30.16
CA LEU A 38 -23.04 -3.28 29.09
C LEU A 38 -23.96 -4.26 28.35
N ALA A 39 -24.31 -5.40 28.94
CA ALA A 39 -25.24 -6.38 28.34
C ALA A 39 -26.66 -6.37 28.93
N GLY A 40 -27.11 -5.28 29.51
CA GLY A 40 -28.38 -5.22 30.26
C GLY A 40 -29.43 -4.21 29.84
N ALA A 41 -29.27 -3.46 28.73
CA ALA A 41 -30.17 -2.33 28.43
C ALA A 41 -30.87 -2.35 27.06
N CYS A 42 -30.92 -3.43 26.30
CA CYS A 42 -31.54 -3.47 24.96
C CYS A 42 -32.78 -4.40 24.84
N VAL A 43 -33.47 -4.72 25.91
CA VAL A 43 -34.69 -5.62 25.82
C VAL A 43 -35.99 -4.88 26.13
N TRP A 44 -36.08 -3.58 26.23
CA TRP A 44 -37.32 -2.90 26.61
C TRP A 44 -37.77 -1.80 25.66
N MET A 45 -37.71 -1.96 24.33
CA MET A 45 -38.40 -1.03 23.40
C MET A 45 -38.79 -1.68 22.08
N GLY A 46 -39.65 -2.67 22.15
CA GLY A 46 -40.17 -3.38 21.00
C GLY A 46 -41.62 -3.80 21.13
N VAL A 47 -42.56 -2.89 21.51
CA VAL A 47 -44.00 -3.10 21.31
C VAL A 47 -44.65 -1.72 21.22
N GLN A 48 -45.27 -1.47 20.11
CA GLN A 48 -46.27 -0.47 19.76
C GLN A 48 -45.98 0.16 18.39
N LEU A 49 -46.59 -0.43 17.35
CA LEU A 49 -47.20 0.30 16.26
C LEU A 49 -47.89 -0.73 15.34
N SER A 50 -49.09 -1.14 15.78
CA SER A 50 -50.02 -1.83 14.93
C SER A 50 -51.09 -0.84 14.49
N SER A 51 -51.50 -1.00 13.25
CA SER A 51 -52.79 -0.61 12.65
C SER A 51 -53.03 0.87 12.36
N THR A 52 -53.04 1.19 11.05
CA THR A 52 -54.27 1.61 10.38
C THR A 52 -54.06 1.65 8.87
N SER A 53 -54.65 0.71 8.13
CA SER A 53 -54.92 0.83 6.70
C SER A 53 -56.33 1.45 6.54
N PRO A 54 -56.52 2.42 5.64
CA PRO A 54 -57.84 2.67 5.06
C PRO A 54 -57.99 1.91 3.75
N ALA A 55 -59.03 1.15 3.67
CA ALA A 55 -59.53 0.51 2.46
C ALA A 55 -59.83 1.58 1.38
N SER A 56 -59.33 1.38 0.17
CA SER A 56 -59.77 2.11 -1.01
C SER A 56 -60.33 1.11 -2.04
N GLN A 57 -61.52 1.43 -2.51
CA GLN A 57 -62.46 0.62 -3.27
C GLN A 57 -61.88 0.23 -4.66
N ALA A 58 -62.23 -0.99 -5.05
CA ALA A 58 -62.00 -1.54 -6.38
C ALA A 58 -62.93 -0.89 -7.42
N THR A 59 -62.40 -0.46 -8.54
CA THR A 59 -63.11 -0.30 -9.80
C THR A 59 -62.59 -1.32 -10.80
N PRO A 60 -63.45 -2.02 -11.53
CA PRO A 60 -63.04 -3.06 -12.47
C PRO A 60 -62.85 -2.52 -13.89
N GLY A 61 -61.77 -2.94 -14.51
CA GLY A 61 -61.73 -2.99 -15.97
C GLY A 61 -60.61 -2.24 -16.64
N THR A 62 -59.51 -2.95 -17.00
CA THR A 62 -58.86 -2.83 -18.31
C THR A 62 -57.83 -3.98 -18.45
N PRO A 63 -57.67 -4.61 -19.62
CA PRO A 63 -56.97 -5.88 -19.78
C PRO A 63 -55.45 -5.75 -19.67
N ALA A 64 -54.86 -6.82 -19.13
CA ALA A 64 -53.42 -7.00 -18.94
C ALA A 64 -52.61 -6.72 -20.21
N ALA A 65 -51.82 -5.66 -20.19
CA ALA A 65 -50.68 -5.54 -21.06
C ALA A 65 -49.55 -6.43 -20.47
N SER A 66 -49.15 -7.45 -21.17
CA SER A 66 -47.98 -8.27 -20.88
C SER A 66 -46.73 -7.35 -20.82
N ALA A 67 -46.25 -7.08 -19.64
CA ALA A 67 -44.94 -6.49 -19.44
C ALA A 67 -43.91 -7.53 -19.88
N GLN A 68 -43.39 -7.40 -21.07
CA GLN A 68 -42.16 -8.07 -21.49
C GLN A 68 -41.04 -7.51 -20.61
N MET A 69 -40.50 -8.36 -19.76
CA MET A 69 -39.23 -8.11 -19.08
C MET A 69 -38.16 -7.92 -20.19
N PRO A 70 -37.38 -6.83 -20.17
CA PRO A 70 -36.24 -6.71 -21.07
C PRO A 70 -35.27 -7.84 -20.73
N SER A 71 -34.96 -8.67 -21.72
CA SER A 71 -33.93 -9.69 -21.67
C SER A 71 -32.61 -8.98 -21.37
N ALA A 72 -32.03 -9.25 -20.20
CA ALA A 72 -30.71 -8.74 -19.80
C ALA A 72 -29.63 -9.57 -20.49
N GLU A 73 -29.45 -9.36 -21.78
CA GLU A 73 -28.30 -9.80 -22.56
C GLU A 73 -27.93 -8.71 -23.58
N GLN A 74 -27.61 -7.53 -23.06
CA GLN A 74 -26.76 -6.63 -23.80
C GLN A 74 -25.35 -6.78 -23.24
N SER A 75 -24.56 -7.66 -23.85
CA SER A 75 -23.12 -7.57 -23.88
C SER A 75 -22.80 -6.20 -24.47
N ALA A 76 -22.60 -5.21 -23.59
CA ALA A 76 -22.18 -3.91 -24.02
C ALA A 76 -20.76 -4.06 -24.58
N GLU A 77 -20.62 -3.97 -25.90
CA GLU A 77 -19.31 -3.72 -26.50
C GLU A 77 -18.69 -2.51 -25.80
N PRO A 78 -17.41 -2.59 -25.35
CA PRO A 78 -16.77 -1.48 -24.67
C PRO A 78 -16.79 -0.28 -25.63
N SER A 79 -17.38 0.84 -25.20
CA SER A 79 -17.35 2.07 -25.98
C SER A 79 -15.89 2.41 -26.30
N GLN A 80 -15.61 3.04 -27.43
CA GLN A 80 -14.23 3.40 -27.85
C GLN A 80 -13.46 4.14 -26.74
N THR A 81 -14.15 4.93 -25.92
CA THR A 81 -13.57 5.59 -24.74
C THR A 81 -13.03 4.58 -23.73
N ASN A 82 -13.75 3.49 -23.46
CA ASN A 82 -13.29 2.43 -22.55
C ASN A 82 -12.08 1.67 -23.12
N ALA A 83 -12.07 1.41 -24.43
CA ALA A 83 -10.94 0.77 -25.10
C ALA A 83 -9.67 1.64 -25.07
N ASN A 84 -9.80 2.95 -25.28
CA ASN A 84 -8.67 3.87 -25.20
C ASN A 84 -8.13 3.97 -23.77
N ASN A 85 -9.01 4.05 -22.76
CA ASN A 85 -8.59 4.09 -21.35
C ASN A 85 -7.86 2.79 -20.97
N LEU A 86 -8.36 1.64 -21.42
CA LEU A 86 -7.70 0.36 -21.18
C LEU A 86 -6.33 0.29 -21.85
N ALA A 87 -6.19 0.78 -23.09
CA ALA A 87 -4.91 0.83 -23.78
C ALA A 87 -3.89 1.72 -23.06
N ILE A 88 -4.32 2.90 -22.56
CA ILE A 88 -3.48 3.79 -21.76
C ILE A 88 -3.04 3.08 -20.47
N MET A 89 -3.96 2.42 -19.76
CA MET A 89 -3.62 1.71 -18.53
C MET A 89 -2.66 0.54 -18.77
N ASN A 90 -2.88 -0.23 -19.83
CA ASN A 90 -1.98 -1.33 -20.20
C ASN A 90 -0.56 -0.83 -20.57
N SER A 91 -0.42 0.41 -21.05
CA SER A 91 0.90 0.98 -21.35
C SER A 91 1.78 1.24 -20.11
N PHE A 92 1.20 1.22 -18.90
CA PHE A 92 1.94 1.31 -17.65
C PHE A 92 2.39 -0.05 -17.10
N MET A 93 1.85 -1.15 -17.61
CA MET A 93 2.30 -2.49 -17.21
C MET A 93 3.64 -2.79 -17.88
N ARG A 94 4.66 -3.00 -17.06
CA ARG A 94 6.03 -3.18 -17.57
C ARG A 94 6.32 -4.62 -18.00
N HIS A 95 5.74 -5.61 -17.31
CA HIS A 95 5.98 -7.03 -17.55
C HIS A 95 7.48 -7.39 -17.68
N ASP A 96 8.33 -6.65 -16.96
CA ASP A 96 9.77 -6.88 -16.95
C ASP A 96 10.12 -7.85 -15.80
N PRO A 97 10.74 -9.02 -16.09
CA PRO A 97 11.15 -9.96 -15.05
C PRO A 97 12.24 -9.39 -14.13
N ASN A 98 12.97 -8.35 -14.56
CA ASN A 98 14.03 -7.71 -13.79
C ASN A 98 13.56 -6.43 -13.07
N ASP A 99 12.28 -6.12 -13.12
CA ASP A 99 11.73 -4.93 -12.46
C ASP A 99 11.79 -5.08 -10.94
N GLN A 100 12.70 -4.36 -10.30
CA GLN A 100 12.89 -4.37 -8.86
C GLN A 100 11.77 -3.64 -8.10
N GLN A 101 10.93 -2.86 -8.79
CA GLN A 101 9.73 -2.23 -8.24
C GLN A 101 8.47 -3.08 -8.49
N ALA A 102 8.64 -4.35 -8.89
CA ALA A 102 7.56 -5.30 -9.03
C ALA A 102 7.73 -6.48 -8.07
N LYS A 103 6.61 -7.11 -7.70
CA LYS A 103 6.55 -8.38 -6.97
C LYS A 103 5.49 -9.29 -7.57
N GLY A 104 5.68 -10.60 -7.45
CA GLY A 104 4.86 -11.63 -8.11
C GLY A 104 5.43 -12.09 -9.45
N ASP A 105 4.83 -13.15 -9.98
CA ASP A 105 5.27 -13.76 -11.24
C ASP A 105 5.06 -12.79 -12.41
N VAL A 106 6.05 -12.68 -13.30
CA VAL A 106 5.94 -11.86 -14.51
C VAL A 106 4.84 -12.34 -15.45
N ASN A 107 4.48 -13.62 -15.38
CA ASN A 107 3.41 -14.25 -16.14
C ASN A 107 2.07 -14.35 -15.37
N ALA A 108 1.94 -13.67 -14.22
CA ALA A 108 0.70 -13.66 -13.46
C ALA A 108 -0.49 -13.25 -14.36
N PRO A 109 -1.64 -13.93 -14.28
CA PRO A 109 -2.80 -13.60 -15.11
C PRO A 109 -3.37 -12.20 -14.83
N VAL A 110 -3.09 -11.66 -13.65
CA VAL A 110 -3.50 -10.30 -13.28
C VAL A 110 -2.28 -9.48 -12.93
N THR A 111 -2.14 -8.30 -13.55
CA THR A 111 -1.14 -7.30 -13.14
C THR A 111 -1.86 -6.07 -12.57
N MET A 112 -1.44 -5.63 -11.39
CA MET A 112 -1.90 -4.42 -10.75
C MET A 112 -0.78 -3.38 -10.73
N VAL A 113 -0.99 -2.24 -11.40
CA VAL A 113 -0.10 -1.07 -11.29
C VAL A 113 -0.60 -0.19 -10.16
N VAL A 114 0.28 0.13 -9.20
CA VAL A 114 -0.01 0.98 -8.04
C VAL A 114 0.73 2.29 -8.19
N PHE A 115 0.02 3.37 -8.51
CA PHE A 115 0.55 4.74 -8.49
C PHE A 115 0.57 5.25 -7.07
N SER A 116 1.74 5.52 -6.53
CA SER A 116 1.90 5.77 -5.10
C SER A 116 2.94 6.85 -4.79
N ASP A 117 2.85 7.39 -3.57
CA ASP A 117 3.73 8.41 -3.03
C ASP A 117 4.03 8.09 -1.57
N PHE A 118 5.28 8.04 -1.19
CA PHE A 118 5.70 7.72 0.18
C PHE A 118 5.19 8.72 1.23
N ALA A 119 4.83 9.95 0.82
CA ALA A 119 4.28 10.96 1.71
C ALA A 119 2.74 10.99 1.75
N CYS A 120 2.06 10.07 1.06
CA CYS A 120 0.61 10.02 1.01
C CYS A 120 0.03 9.16 2.14
N PRO A 121 -0.83 9.68 3.03
CA PRO A 121 -1.42 8.92 4.14
C PRO A 121 -2.31 7.77 3.66
N TYR A 122 -3.01 7.92 2.53
CA TYR A 122 -3.81 6.83 1.95
C TYR A 122 -2.93 5.73 1.35
N CYS A 123 -1.74 6.07 0.83
CA CYS A 123 -0.75 5.08 0.40
C CYS A 123 -0.18 4.33 1.61
N THR A 124 0.04 5.02 2.73
CA THR A 124 0.44 4.39 4.00
C THR A 124 -0.61 3.36 4.45
N LYS A 125 -1.90 3.70 4.40
CA LYS A 125 -2.97 2.74 4.72
C LYS A 125 -3.01 1.59 3.74
N PHE A 126 -2.86 1.86 2.43
CA PHE A 126 -2.81 0.81 1.43
C PHE A 126 -1.67 -0.18 1.71
N ALA A 127 -0.45 0.31 1.93
CA ALA A 127 0.73 -0.50 2.20
C ALA A 127 0.62 -1.35 3.48
N ARG A 128 -0.08 -0.84 4.51
CA ARG A 128 -0.20 -1.54 5.81
C ARG A 128 -1.40 -2.46 5.91
N GLU A 129 -2.49 -2.17 5.22
CA GLU A 129 -3.78 -2.84 5.43
C GLU A 129 -4.21 -3.66 4.22
N ILE A 130 -3.95 -3.18 3.00
CA ILE A 130 -4.43 -3.81 1.77
C ILE A 130 -3.35 -4.68 1.13
N ASP A 131 -2.14 -4.16 0.99
CA ASP A 131 -1.04 -4.86 0.33
C ASP A 131 -0.70 -6.21 1.00
N PRO A 132 -0.66 -6.31 2.35
CA PRO A 132 -0.48 -7.61 3.01
C PRO A 132 -1.63 -8.60 2.76
N ALA A 133 -2.86 -8.11 2.57
CA ALA A 133 -4.01 -8.97 2.24
C ALA A 133 -3.96 -9.53 0.81
N LEU A 134 -3.09 -9.01 -0.05
CA LEU A 134 -2.85 -9.51 -1.40
C LEU A 134 -1.67 -10.50 -1.47
N ALA A 135 -0.96 -10.72 -0.36
CA ALA A 135 0.26 -11.53 -0.34
C ALA A 135 0.06 -12.95 -0.88
N ASP A 136 -1.03 -13.61 -0.48
CA ASP A 136 -1.34 -14.97 -0.94
C ASP A 136 -1.52 -15.03 -2.47
N LEU A 137 -2.14 -14.02 -3.08
CA LEU A 137 -2.32 -13.93 -4.53
C LEU A 137 -1.00 -13.64 -5.28
N VAL A 138 -0.08 -12.96 -4.63
CA VAL A 138 1.26 -12.71 -5.18
C VAL A 138 2.11 -13.98 -5.08
N GLU A 139 2.02 -14.71 -3.95
CA GLU A 139 2.78 -15.93 -3.70
C GLU A 139 2.32 -17.10 -4.57
N ASP A 140 1.01 -17.25 -4.81
CA ASP A 140 0.46 -18.30 -5.66
C ASP A 140 0.57 -18.00 -7.17
N GLY A 141 1.14 -16.84 -7.53
CA GLY A 141 1.36 -16.42 -8.91
C GLY A 141 0.11 -15.89 -9.64
N THR A 142 -1.00 -15.65 -8.93
CA THR A 142 -2.22 -15.07 -9.50
C THR A 142 -2.09 -13.58 -9.77
N LEU A 143 -1.35 -12.87 -8.92
CA LEU A 143 -1.20 -11.42 -8.98
C LEU A 143 0.27 -11.00 -9.09
N ARG A 144 0.54 -10.10 -10.04
CA ARG A 144 1.75 -9.28 -10.08
C ARG A 144 1.41 -7.86 -9.65
N VAL A 145 2.19 -7.27 -8.75
CA VAL A 145 2.08 -5.87 -8.35
C VAL A 145 3.27 -5.10 -8.90
N GLU A 146 3.02 -4.01 -9.62
CA GLU A 146 4.04 -3.11 -10.16
C GLU A 146 3.86 -1.72 -9.57
N TRP A 147 4.85 -1.26 -8.82
CA TRP A 147 4.88 0.10 -8.27
C TRP A 147 5.18 1.14 -9.33
N TYR A 148 4.50 2.27 -9.27
CA TYR A 148 4.73 3.43 -10.11
C TYR A 148 4.84 4.70 -9.29
N ASP A 149 5.94 5.43 -9.43
CA ASP A 149 6.20 6.65 -8.67
C ASP A 149 5.34 7.82 -9.15
N LEU A 150 4.41 8.27 -8.30
CA LEU A 150 3.63 9.49 -8.50
C LEU A 150 3.93 10.49 -7.36
N ALA A 151 5.19 10.91 -7.28
CA ALA A 151 5.76 11.72 -6.22
C ALA A 151 5.32 13.20 -6.32
N GLN A 152 4.30 13.59 -5.53
CA GLN A 152 3.68 14.91 -5.67
C GLN A 152 3.02 15.48 -4.41
N ILE A 153 2.92 14.70 -3.32
CA ILE A 153 2.14 15.09 -2.13
C ILE A 153 2.87 16.15 -1.31
N THR A 154 4.19 16.05 -1.18
CA THR A 154 5.03 17.03 -0.47
C THR A 154 6.24 17.42 -1.30
N ASP A 155 6.94 18.48 -0.90
CA ASP A 155 8.18 18.90 -1.56
C ASP A 155 9.29 17.84 -1.46
N SER A 156 9.22 16.95 -0.46
CA SER A 156 10.16 15.85 -0.28
C SER A 156 9.74 14.53 -0.95
N SER A 157 8.51 14.44 -1.50
CA SER A 157 8.04 13.26 -2.21
C SER A 157 8.99 12.81 -3.34
N PRO A 158 9.52 13.72 -4.19
CA PRO A 158 10.48 13.32 -5.22
C PRO A 158 11.74 12.69 -4.64
N LEU A 159 12.28 13.22 -3.54
CA LEU A 159 13.47 12.66 -2.89
C LEU A 159 13.19 11.26 -2.33
N ALA A 160 12.02 11.03 -1.73
CA ALA A 160 11.64 9.72 -1.24
C ALA A 160 11.48 8.68 -2.37
N ALA A 161 10.91 9.08 -3.52
CA ALA A 161 10.83 8.23 -4.71
C ALA A 161 12.22 7.90 -5.28
N GLN A 162 13.13 8.88 -5.32
CA GLN A 162 14.53 8.68 -5.71
C GLN A 162 15.23 7.67 -4.78
N ALA A 163 14.96 7.74 -3.48
CA ALA A 163 15.46 6.77 -2.50
C ALA A 163 14.93 5.36 -2.77
N GLY A 164 13.64 5.22 -3.10
CA GLY A 164 13.04 3.95 -3.52
C GLY A 164 13.75 3.36 -4.75
N LEU A 165 14.03 4.17 -5.76
CA LEU A 165 14.81 3.76 -6.95
C LEU A 165 16.24 3.34 -6.60
N ALA A 166 16.90 4.06 -5.68
CA ALA A 166 18.25 3.71 -5.23
C ALA A 166 18.29 2.38 -4.44
N ALA A 167 17.25 2.09 -3.66
CA ALA A 167 17.06 0.79 -3.02
C ALA A 167 16.78 -0.31 -4.06
N ALA A 168 15.95 -0.02 -5.08
CA ALA A 168 15.64 -0.92 -6.18
C ALA A 168 16.90 -1.37 -6.94
N GLU A 169 17.85 -0.47 -7.22
CA GLU A 169 19.12 -0.82 -7.87
C GLU A 169 20.00 -1.79 -7.08
N GLN A 170 19.67 -2.00 -5.81
CA GLN A 170 20.34 -2.95 -4.92
C GLN A 170 19.43 -4.12 -4.51
N GLY A 171 18.29 -4.29 -5.19
CA GLY A 171 17.33 -5.37 -4.94
C GLY A 171 16.60 -5.25 -3.60
N LYS A 172 16.45 -4.01 -3.08
CA LYS A 172 15.89 -3.73 -1.75
C LYS A 172 14.71 -2.75 -1.78
N PHE A 173 14.01 -2.66 -2.92
CA PHE A 173 12.87 -1.75 -3.05
C PHE A 173 11.76 -2.07 -2.05
N TRP A 174 11.33 -3.33 -1.97
CA TRP A 174 10.16 -3.69 -1.15
C TRP A 174 10.47 -3.63 0.34
N GLU A 175 11.67 -4.02 0.76
CA GLU A 175 12.10 -3.86 2.15
C GLU A 175 12.20 -2.38 2.54
N PHE A 176 12.69 -1.52 1.63
CA PHE A 176 12.72 -0.07 1.84
C PHE A 176 11.29 0.50 1.90
N HIS A 177 10.42 0.12 0.97
CA HIS A 177 9.00 0.47 0.95
C HIS A 177 8.33 0.16 2.29
N ASP A 178 8.50 -1.05 2.79
CA ASP A 178 7.86 -1.49 4.03
C ASP A 178 8.37 -0.73 5.26
N VAL A 179 9.68 -0.47 5.33
CA VAL A 179 10.31 0.32 6.41
C VAL A 179 9.78 1.76 6.39
N VAL A 180 9.75 2.41 5.23
CA VAL A 180 9.27 3.80 5.11
C VAL A 180 7.80 3.90 5.52
N TYR A 181 6.93 3.03 5.00
CA TYR A 181 5.51 3.07 5.36
C TYR A 181 5.25 2.61 6.80
N ALA A 182 6.06 1.72 7.35
CA ALA A 182 5.95 1.35 8.77
C ALA A 182 6.26 2.54 9.70
N ALA A 183 7.15 3.44 9.30
CA ALA A 183 7.51 4.63 10.06
C ALA A 183 6.56 5.84 9.83
N ALA A 184 5.82 5.87 8.70
CA ALA A 184 4.99 7.00 8.34
C ALA A 184 3.75 7.15 9.26
N ASP A 185 3.38 8.38 9.60
CA ASP A 185 2.08 8.67 10.24
C ASP A 185 0.96 8.46 9.21
N PRO A 186 -0.01 7.55 9.44
CA PRO A 186 -1.10 7.28 8.51
C PRO A 186 -2.12 8.42 8.40
N THR A 187 -1.99 9.48 9.19
CA THR A 187 -2.85 10.67 9.18
C THR A 187 -2.13 11.92 8.71
N GLY A 188 -0.80 11.87 8.59
CA GLY A 188 0.07 12.99 8.24
C GLY A 188 0.62 12.92 6.82
N HIS A 189 1.33 13.98 6.45
CA HIS A 189 2.13 14.06 5.22
C HIS A 189 3.60 14.17 5.63
N PRO A 190 4.32 13.04 5.76
CA PRO A 190 5.69 13.07 6.22
C PRO A 190 6.60 13.86 5.27
N GLN A 191 7.58 14.56 5.87
CA GLN A 191 8.66 15.21 5.15
C GLN A 191 9.93 14.39 5.34
N TYR A 192 10.61 14.09 4.26
CA TYR A 192 11.79 13.25 4.26
C TYR A 192 13.05 14.08 4.04
N SER A 193 14.03 13.99 4.96
CA SER A 193 15.38 14.46 4.74
C SER A 193 16.22 13.36 4.11
N GLU A 194 17.32 13.74 3.45
CA GLU A 194 18.29 12.77 2.92
C GLU A 194 18.77 11.79 3.99
N GLN A 195 19.11 12.29 5.19
CA GLN A 195 19.58 11.44 6.28
C GLN A 195 18.51 10.44 6.73
N ALA A 196 17.25 10.85 6.88
CA ALA A 196 16.18 9.94 7.26
C ALA A 196 16.00 8.82 6.22
N LEU A 197 16.13 9.12 4.93
CA LEU A 197 16.04 8.12 3.86
C LEU A 197 17.23 7.15 3.87
N VAL A 198 18.43 7.62 4.22
CA VAL A 198 19.59 6.74 4.43
C VAL A 198 19.40 5.85 5.65
N ASP A 199 18.82 6.36 6.73
CA ASP A 199 18.50 5.57 7.94
C ASP A 199 17.47 4.49 7.63
N PHE A 200 16.45 4.79 6.82
CA PHE A 200 15.48 3.80 6.34
C PHE A 200 16.13 2.76 5.42
N ALA A 201 17.04 3.17 4.53
CA ALA A 201 17.79 2.24 3.67
C ALA A 201 18.65 1.28 4.50
N GLN A 202 19.30 1.78 5.55
CA GLN A 202 20.04 0.95 6.50
C GLN A 202 19.12 -0.06 7.20
N ALA A 203 17.96 0.40 7.70
CA ALA A 203 16.98 -0.46 8.35
C ALA A 203 16.38 -1.51 7.39
N ALA A 204 16.25 -1.18 6.11
CA ALA A 204 15.81 -2.08 5.04
C ALA A 204 16.90 -3.08 4.58
N GLY A 205 18.13 -2.97 5.12
CA GLY A 205 19.24 -3.85 4.75
C GLY A 205 19.81 -3.57 3.34
N VAL A 206 19.76 -2.31 2.88
CA VAL A 206 20.46 -1.90 1.66
C VAL A 206 21.97 -2.10 1.86
N PRO A 207 22.66 -2.89 1.00
CA PRO A 207 24.01 -3.34 1.31
C PRO A 207 25.08 -2.26 1.20
N ASP A 208 24.91 -1.25 0.34
CA ASP A 208 25.87 -0.17 0.10
C ASP A 208 25.17 1.19 0.21
N LEU A 209 25.31 1.84 1.38
CA LEU A 209 24.67 3.12 1.67
C LEU A 209 25.34 4.31 0.93
N ASP A 210 26.59 4.22 0.58
CA ASP A 210 27.28 5.26 -0.21
C ASP A 210 26.79 5.20 -1.66
N LYS A 211 26.67 4.01 -2.24
CA LYS A 211 26.03 3.80 -3.54
C LYS A 211 24.59 4.27 -3.51
N PHE A 212 23.82 3.90 -2.47
CA PHE A 212 22.43 4.32 -2.31
C PHE A 212 22.30 5.86 -2.37
N ARG A 213 23.09 6.58 -1.56
CA ARG A 213 23.10 8.04 -1.54
C ARG A 213 23.48 8.63 -2.90
N THR A 214 24.51 8.09 -3.53
CA THR A 214 24.97 8.56 -4.85
C THR A 214 23.89 8.35 -5.91
N THR A 215 23.26 7.17 -5.93
CA THR A 215 22.16 6.86 -6.88
C THR A 215 20.93 7.71 -6.61
N MET A 216 20.53 7.88 -5.33
CA MET A 216 19.39 8.70 -4.94
C MET A 216 19.49 10.14 -5.47
N LEU A 217 20.68 10.72 -5.43
CA LEU A 217 20.93 12.12 -5.84
C LEU A 217 21.36 12.27 -7.31
N ALA A 218 21.50 11.18 -8.04
CA ALA A 218 21.95 11.22 -9.43
C ALA A 218 20.92 11.83 -10.38
N ASP A 219 21.37 12.60 -11.36
CA ASP A 219 20.50 13.27 -12.35
C ASP A 219 19.57 12.31 -13.09
N HIS A 220 20.03 11.10 -13.38
CA HIS A 220 19.20 10.09 -14.05
C HIS A 220 18.03 9.63 -13.17
N THR A 221 18.25 9.50 -11.85
CA THR A 221 17.22 9.12 -10.88
C THR A 221 16.19 10.26 -10.71
N VAL A 222 16.66 11.49 -10.57
CA VAL A 222 15.82 12.69 -10.54
C VAL A 222 14.94 12.77 -11.79
N THR A 223 15.56 12.57 -12.98
CA THR A 223 14.83 12.60 -14.27
C THR A 223 13.80 11.49 -14.35
N LYS A 224 14.12 10.27 -13.89
CA LYS A 224 13.21 9.12 -13.91
C LYS A 224 11.94 9.39 -13.07
N VAL A 225 12.10 9.89 -11.84
CA VAL A 225 10.98 10.26 -10.96
C VAL A 225 10.11 11.36 -11.59
N LYS A 226 10.75 12.41 -12.14
CA LYS A 226 10.04 13.50 -12.81
C LYS A 226 9.25 12.99 -14.01
N SER A 227 9.85 12.19 -14.87
CA SER A 227 9.21 11.62 -16.06
C SER A 227 8.06 10.70 -15.71
N ALA A 228 8.19 9.89 -14.65
CA ALA A 228 7.11 9.03 -14.18
C ALA A 228 5.87 9.84 -13.79
N LYS A 229 6.04 10.90 -12.99
CA LYS A 229 4.94 11.80 -12.65
C LYS A 229 4.32 12.46 -13.88
N GLU A 230 5.13 12.97 -14.80
CA GLU A 230 4.64 13.61 -16.02
C GLU A 230 3.83 12.65 -16.89
N GLN A 231 4.28 11.40 -17.07
CA GLN A 231 3.57 10.37 -17.82
C GLN A 231 2.22 10.02 -17.18
N ALA A 232 2.19 9.83 -15.85
CA ALA A 232 0.96 9.59 -15.12
C ALA A 232 -0.05 10.75 -15.31
N HIS A 233 0.39 11.99 -15.17
CA HIS A 233 -0.47 13.18 -15.37
C HIS A 233 -0.99 13.28 -16.81
N GLN A 234 -0.17 13.01 -17.83
CA GLN A 234 -0.60 12.99 -19.22
C GLN A 234 -1.66 11.93 -19.49
N ALA A 235 -1.64 10.83 -18.75
CA ALA A 235 -2.65 9.79 -18.78
C ALA A 235 -3.89 10.09 -17.92
N GLY A 236 -3.95 11.28 -17.27
CA GLY A 236 -5.05 11.68 -16.39
C GLY A 236 -4.99 11.07 -14.99
N ILE A 237 -3.87 10.44 -14.60
CA ILE A 237 -3.67 9.86 -13.28
C ILE A 237 -3.05 10.93 -12.38
N THR A 238 -3.87 11.54 -11.51
CA THR A 238 -3.48 12.71 -10.70
C THR A 238 -3.59 12.48 -9.20
N GLY A 239 -4.02 11.29 -8.75
CA GLY A 239 -4.24 10.98 -7.33
C GLY A 239 -3.52 9.71 -6.87
N THR A 240 -3.17 9.66 -5.58
CA THR A 240 -2.56 8.50 -4.94
C THR A 240 -3.39 8.04 -3.72
N PRO A 241 -3.51 6.70 -3.46
CA PRO A 241 -3.08 5.64 -4.35
C PRO A 241 -4.00 5.50 -5.58
N GLY A 242 -3.44 5.56 -6.78
CA GLY A 242 -4.12 5.14 -8.01
C GLY A 242 -3.86 3.64 -8.24
N ARG A 243 -4.89 2.87 -8.63
CA ARG A 243 -4.77 1.43 -8.90
C ARG A 243 -5.48 1.06 -10.19
N TYR A 244 -4.80 0.29 -11.01
CA TYR A 244 -5.33 -0.27 -12.24
C TYR A 244 -5.03 -1.76 -12.31
N HIS A 245 -6.00 -2.53 -12.80
CA HIS A 245 -5.84 -3.96 -13.04
C HIS A 245 -6.01 -4.24 -14.52
N GLY A 246 -5.11 -5.02 -15.08
CA GLY A 246 -5.23 -5.57 -16.41
C GLY A 246 -5.03 -7.07 -16.37
N HIS A 247 -5.54 -7.75 -17.38
CA HIS A 247 -5.28 -9.16 -17.59
C HIS A 247 -4.11 -9.31 -18.56
N ALA A 248 -3.17 -10.18 -18.25
CA ALA A 248 -2.15 -10.57 -19.21
C ALA A 248 -2.85 -11.18 -20.44
N HIS A 249 -2.77 -10.50 -21.58
CA HIS A 249 -3.18 -11.11 -22.82
C HIS A 249 -2.13 -12.15 -23.19
N HIS A 250 -2.44 -13.43 -23.03
CA HIS A 250 -1.67 -14.48 -23.67
C HIS A 250 -1.80 -14.28 -25.19
N VAL A 251 -0.77 -13.72 -25.81
CA VAL A 251 -0.60 -13.76 -27.25
C VAL A 251 -0.17 -15.18 -27.57
N HIS A 252 -1.10 -15.96 -28.16
CA HIS A 252 -0.80 -17.28 -28.72
C HIS A 252 -0.06 -17.17 -30.03
#